data_4f7d29cd8797b632f177e50174366702
#
_entry.id   4f7d29cd8797b632f177e50174366702
#
_cell.length_a   1.000
_cell.length_b   1.000
_cell.length_c   1.000
_cell.angle_alpha   90.00
_cell.angle_beta   90.00
_cell.angle_gamma   90.00
#
_symmetry.space_group_name_H-M   'P 1'
#
loop_
_entity.id
_entity.type
_entity.pdbx_description
1 polymer ?
#
loop_
_entity_poly.entity_id
_entity_poly.type
_entity_poly.pdbx_seq_one_letter_code
_entity_poly.pdbx_strand_id
1 'polypeptide(L)'
;SNLQPDASHYGGDFYIDLGEVSEDILKDGKKFYESGMPVDGSSSWTTTQWGRIPTQSTITYAFATSKGSRAKQDIGLDGLTNEEEQQFASYQNFLTAARARTNQAVFDSIWADPSNDDYHYFRGSDWDAKKASILERYKRINNPQGNSPDNDNNNERYDTSYKTTPDVEDINQDYTLNEYEKYYQYHISIRPQDLVVGRNFIVDKRTASAPLRKGGSETVTWYQFRIPLEEFQKRVGNISDFTSIRFMRMFLTDFEKPVVLRFGTFDLVSGKWRQYSQNLTNAASTSGTMAVSAVSIEENNNKVPVNYTLPPGIDRGQDPSQPQLVQQNEQALSMSVSNLGTGESKAVYKNTTLDLRQYKRLQMFVHANAF
;
A
#
# COMPACT_ATOMS: atom_id res chain seq x y z
N SER A 1 -13.00 12.01 6.30
CA SER A 1 -13.95 13.15 6.34
C SER A 1 -13.34 14.43 6.89
N ASN A 2 -12.08 14.46 7.28
CA ASN A 2 -11.51 15.59 8.01
C ASN A 2 -10.60 16.49 7.17
N LEU A 3 -10.53 16.26 5.86
CA LEU A 3 -9.88 17.16 4.92
C LEU A 3 -10.87 18.23 4.44
N GLN A 4 -11.65 18.80 5.35
CA GLN A 4 -12.41 20.02 5.08
C GLN A 4 -11.40 21.15 4.87
N PRO A 5 -11.62 22.07 3.93
CA PRO A 5 -10.78 23.24 3.75
C PRO A 5 -10.99 24.20 4.92
N ASP A 6 -10.49 23.80 6.07
CA ASP A 6 -10.38 24.64 7.27
C ASP A 6 -8.97 25.22 7.27
N ALA A 7 -8.86 26.52 7.49
CA ALA A 7 -7.59 27.23 7.58
C ALA A 7 -6.64 26.67 8.65
N SER A 8 -7.14 25.84 9.56
CA SER A 8 -6.34 25.17 10.59
C SER A 8 -5.87 23.76 10.22
N HIS A 9 -6.22 23.25 9.00
CA HIS A 9 -5.86 21.92 8.57
C HIS A 9 -5.07 21.99 7.26
N TYR A 10 -3.77 21.80 7.34
CA TYR A 10 -2.86 22.00 6.22
C TYR A 10 -2.68 20.76 5.35
N GLY A 11 -3.12 19.57 5.79
CA GLY A 11 -2.88 18.31 5.09
C GLY A 11 -1.41 17.90 5.14
N GLY A 12 -0.96 17.14 4.16
CA GLY A 12 0.40 16.64 4.05
C GLY A 12 0.65 16.00 2.71
N ASP A 13 1.67 15.15 2.64
CA ASP A 13 2.12 14.50 1.43
C ASP A 13 1.98 12.99 1.53
N PHE A 14 1.49 12.38 0.46
CA PHE A 14 1.37 10.94 0.29
C PHE A 14 2.28 10.49 -0.85
N TYR A 15 3.09 9.49 -0.58
CA TYR A 15 4.04 8.93 -1.54
C TYR A 15 3.71 7.49 -1.84
N ILE A 16 3.95 7.10 -3.10
CA ILE A 16 3.90 5.71 -3.56
C ILE A 16 5.22 5.42 -4.27
N ASP A 17 5.92 4.40 -3.81
CA ASP A 17 7.13 3.88 -4.46
C ASP A 17 6.81 2.54 -5.12
N LEU A 18 7.19 2.39 -6.38
CA LEU A 18 7.05 1.15 -7.14
C LEU A 18 8.42 0.67 -7.61
N GLY A 19 8.83 -0.51 -7.19
CA GLY A 19 10.12 -1.07 -7.57
C GLY A 19 10.62 -2.16 -6.66
N GLU A 20 11.86 -2.04 -6.27
CA GLU A 20 12.49 -2.85 -5.22
C GLU A 20 12.81 -1.93 -4.04
N VAL A 21 12.31 -2.29 -2.87
CA VAL A 21 12.61 -1.60 -1.60
C VAL A 21 13.41 -2.58 -0.73
N SER A 22 14.35 -2.05 0.04
CA SER A 22 15.15 -2.87 0.94
C SER A 22 14.29 -3.50 2.02
N GLU A 23 14.51 -4.77 2.29
CA GLU A 23 13.94 -5.51 3.41
C GLU A 23 14.88 -5.50 4.62
N ASP A 24 16.12 -5.04 4.44
CA ASP A 24 17.07 -4.82 5.52
C ASP A 24 16.72 -3.54 6.28
N ILE A 25 15.94 -3.70 7.34
CA ILE A 25 15.42 -2.59 8.14
C ILE A 25 16.53 -1.85 8.87
N LEU A 26 17.50 -2.57 9.38
CA LEU A 26 18.61 -2.01 10.13
C LEU A 26 19.77 -1.55 9.26
N LYS A 27 19.75 -1.84 7.96
CA LYS A 27 20.79 -1.50 6.98
C LYS A 27 22.18 -2.03 7.36
N ASP A 28 22.24 -3.21 7.91
CA ASP A 28 23.48 -3.85 8.35
C ASP A 28 23.92 -5.02 7.45
N GLY A 29 23.16 -5.31 6.39
CA GLY A 29 23.40 -6.40 5.45
C GLY A 29 23.13 -7.79 6.02
N LYS A 30 22.35 -7.89 7.10
CA LYS A 30 22.07 -9.14 7.79
C LYS A 30 20.57 -9.32 7.97
N LYS A 31 20.13 -10.56 7.83
CA LYS A 31 18.75 -10.92 8.13
C LYS A 31 18.53 -10.97 9.63
N PHE A 32 17.44 -10.35 10.04
CA PHE A 32 17.07 -10.20 11.44
C PHE A 32 15.86 -11.08 11.78
N TYR A 33 16.11 -12.34 12.13
CA TYR A 33 15.04 -13.28 12.47
C TYR A 33 15.12 -13.66 13.95
N GLU A 34 14.09 -13.32 14.73
CA GLU A 34 13.96 -13.74 16.13
C GLU A 34 13.99 -15.28 16.24
N SER A 35 13.48 -15.99 15.24
CA SER A 35 13.49 -17.46 15.20
C SER A 35 14.86 -18.11 15.38
N GLY A 36 15.93 -17.36 15.11
CA GLY A 36 17.30 -17.83 15.35
C GLY A 36 17.81 -17.61 16.76
N MET A 37 17.11 -16.87 17.60
CA MET A 37 17.52 -16.61 18.97
C MET A 37 17.45 -17.89 19.82
N PRO A 38 18.46 -18.15 20.67
CA PRO A 38 18.52 -19.37 21.46
C PRO A 38 17.41 -19.44 22.51
N VAL A 39 16.70 -20.56 22.58
CA VAL A 39 15.62 -20.78 23.56
C VAL A 39 16.10 -20.82 25.01
N ASP A 40 17.36 -21.16 25.22
CA ASP A 40 17.99 -21.22 26.54
C ASP A 40 18.62 -19.87 26.96
N GLY A 41 18.58 -18.87 26.09
CA GLY A 41 19.22 -17.57 26.33
C GLY A 41 20.74 -17.59 26.23
N SER A 42 21.34 -18.62 25.58
CA SER A 42 22.77 -18.67 25.34
C SER A 42 23.23 -17.56 24.36
N SER A 43 24.53 -17.29 24.31
CA SER A 43 25.11 -16.22 23.49
C SER A 43 25.36 -16.61 22.03
N SER A 44 24.44 -17.35 21.38
CA SER A 44 24.53 -17.70 19.97
C SER A 44 24.02 -16.59 19.05
N TRP A 45 24.36 -15.35 19.35
CA TRP A 45 24.04 -14.16 18.56
C TRP A 45 25.26 -13.29 18.34
N THR A 46 25.16 -12.38 17.39
CA THR A 46 26.12 -11.30 17.16
C THR A 46 25.48 -9.98 17.55
N THR A 47 26.18 -9.19 18.36
CA THR A 47 25.75 -7.82 18.69
C THR A 47 26.07 -6.89 17.52
N THR A 48 25.09 -6.10 17.11
CA THR A 48 25.19 -5.04 16.11
C THR A 48 25.10 -3.66 16.74
N GLN A 49 25.11 -2.61 15.94
CA GLN A 49 24.87 -1.26 16.41
C GLN A 49 23.46 -1.07 16.98
N TRP A 50 22.48 -1.83 16.49
CA TRP A 50 21.05 -1.64 16.78
C TRP A 50 20.46 -2.71 17.69
N GLY A 51 21.13 -3.83 17.87
CA GLY A 51 20.62 -4.91 18.66
C GLY A 51 21.42 -6.20 18.54
N ARG A 52 20.75 -7.33 18.65
CA ARG A 52 21.34 -8.67 18.53
C ARG A 52 20.69 -9.41 17.38
N ILE A 53 21.50 -10.12 16.61
CA ILE A 53 21.05 -10.99 15.54
C ILE A 53 21.51 -12.40 15.78
N PRO A 54 20.71 -13.43 15.41
CA PRO A 54 21.11 -14.82 15.54
C PRO A 54 22.27 -15.11 14.59
N THR A 55 23.23 -15.95 15.03
CA THR A 55 24.34 -16.39 14.19
C THR A 55 23.92 -17.45 13.17
N GLN A 56 22.78 -18.11 13.40
CA GLN A 56 22.18 -19.09 12.51
C GLN A 56 20.71 -18.72 12.33
N SER A 57 20.31 -18.41 11.11
CA SER A 57 18.90 -18.19 10.79
C SER A 57 18.26 -19.53 10.39
N THR A 58 17.23 -19.93 11.13
CA THR A 58 16.37 -21.04 10.75
C THR A 58 15.20 -20.49 9.94
N ILE A 59 14.98 -21.09 8.77
CA ILE A 59 14.05 -20.57 7.76
C ILE A 59 12.58 -20.98 8.04
N THR A 60 12.34 -21.94 8.95
CA THR A 60 11.10 -22.68 8.97
C THR A 60 10.07 -22.19 10.00
N TYR A 61 10.51 -21.67 11.14
CA TYR A 61 9.62 -21.26 12.23
C TYR A 61 10.15 -19.97 12.86
N ALA A 62 9.27 -19.02 13.11
CA ALA A 62 9.65 -17.80 13.81
C ALA A 62 10.07 -18.09 15.25
N PHE A 63 9.47 -19.11 15.89
CA PHE A 63 9.76 -19.46 17.27
C PHE A 63 9.77 -20.96 17.50
N ALA A 64 10.54 -21.39 18.50
CA ALA A 64 10.52 -22.75 18.98
C ALA A 64 9.19 -23.06 19.69
N THR A 65 8.75 -24.32 19.57
CA THR A 65 7.47 -24.78 20.15
C THR A 65 7.60 -25.29 21.59
N SER A 66 8.80 -25.25 22.15
CA SER A 66 9.04 -25.71 23.52
C SER A 66 8.53 -24.70 24.55
N LYS A 67 8.04 -25.23 25.67
CA LYS A 67 7.53 -24.42 26.75
C LYS A 67 8.56 -23.40 27.27
N GLY A 68 8.15 -22.14 27.41
CA GLY A 68 8.98 -21.06 27.92
C GLY A 68 10.02 -20.51 26.91
N SER A 69 10.04 -21.00 25.67
CA SER A 69 10.96 -20.47 24.64
C SER A 69 10.59 -19.05 24.21
N ARG A 70 9.32 -18.73 24.24
CA ARG A 70 8.78 -17.42 23.80
C ARG A 70 9.42 -16.23 24.52
N ALA A 71 9.52 -16.30 25.82
CA ALA A 71 10.10 -15.24 26.63
C ALA A 71 11.55 -14.85 26.25
N LYS A 72 12.23 -15.70 25.47
CA LYS A 72 13.61 -15.47 25.02
C LYS A 72 13.75 -15.29 23.51
N GLN A 73 12.71 -15.55 22.78
CA GLN A 73 12.71 -15.47 21.31
C GLN A 73 11.77 -14.41 20.77
N ASP A 74 10.66 -14.14 21.47
CA ASP A 74 9.65 -13.15 21.08
C ASP A 74 9.98 -11.78 21.71
N ILE A 75 11.10 -11.22 21.30
CA ILE A 75 11.76 -10.07 21.91
C ILE A 75 11.88 -8.87 20.99
N GLY A 76 10.98 -8.76 20.01
CA GLY A 76 10.91 -7.63 19.10
C GLY A 76 11.80 -7.75 17.87
N LEU A 77 11.97 -6.65 17.15
CA LEU A 77 12.70 -6.60 15.88
C LEU A 77 14.23 -6.58 16.05
N ASP A 78 14.71 -6.05 17.14
CA ASP A 78 16.13 -5.83 17.35
C ASP A 78 16.81 -6.91 18.20
N GLY A 79 16.06 -7.91 18.60
CA GLY A 79 16.55 -9.01 19.44
C GLY A 79 16.88 -8.62 20.87
N LEU A 80 16.32 -7.52 21.37
CA LEU A 80 16.45 -7.02 22.73
C LEU A 80 15.08 -6.96 23.41
N THR A 81 15.05 -7.19 24.69
CA THR A 81 13.85 -6.85 25.49
C THR A 81 13.84 -5.35 25.78
N ASN A 82 12.68 -4.79 26.17
CA ASN A 82 12.57 -3.38 26.53
C ASN A 82 13.58 -2.95 27.62
N GLU A 83 13.86 -3.82 28.60
CA GLU A 83 14.84 -3.57 29.64
C GLU A 83 16.28 -3.58 29.09
N GLU A 84 16.57 -4.43 28.12
CA GLU A 84 17.87 -4.47 27.45
C GLU A 84 18.07 -3.26 26.54
N GLU A 85 17.04 -2.83 25.81
CA GLU A 85 17.05 -1.62 25.00
C GLU A 85 17.34 -0.37 25.84
N GLN A 86 16.69 -0.24 26.99
CA GLN A 86 16.96 0.86 27.92
C GLN A 86 18.42 0.95 28.35
N GLN A 87 19.15 -0.14 28.29
CA GLN A 87 20.59 -0.22 28.65
C GLN A 87 21.51 -0.28 27.44
N PHE A 88 20.99 -0.47 26.24
CA PHE A 88 21.79 -0.58 25.03
C PHE A 88 22.31 0.78 24.58
N ALA A 89 23.59 0.86 24.23
CA ALA A 89 24.28 2.13 24.01
C ALA A 89 23.61 3.05 22.98
N SER A 90 23.15 2.50 21.86
CA SER A 90 22.48 3.29 20.83
C SER A 90 21.15 3.86 21.31
N TYR A 91 20.38 3.08 22.06
CA TYR A 91 19.10 3.55 22.63
C TYR A 91 19.32 4.54 23.78
N GLN A 92 20.33 4.38 24.60
CA GLN A 92 20.65 5.36 25.66
C GLN A 92 20.90 6.75 25.09
N ASN A 93 21.63 6.86 23.98
CA ASN A 93 21.83 8.12 23.30
C ASN A 93 20.52 8.74 22.81
N PHE A 94 19.66 7.91 22.21
CA PHE A 94 18.34 8.32 21.76
C PHE A 94 17.45 8.74 22.94
N LEU A 95 17.37 7.95 24.00
CA LEU A 95 16.56 8.23 25.18
C LEU A 95 17.00 9.52 25.88
N THR A 96 18.30 9.79 25.96
CA THR A 96 18.84 11.05 26.49
C THR A 96 18.37 12.24 25.66
N ALA A 97 18.42 12.13 24.33
CA ALA A 97 17.96 13.18 23.43
C ALA A 97 16.44 13.36 23.49
N ALA A 98 15.68 12.28 23.60
CA ALA A 98 14.22 12.29 23.70
C ALA A 98 13.76 12.97 24.99
N ARG A 99 14.39 12.64 26.14
CA ARG A 99 14.07 13.26 27.43
C ARG A 99 14.26 14.78 27.42
N ALA A 100 15.24 15.27 26.71
CA ALA A 100 15.47 16.70 26.60
C ALA A 100 14.46 17.45 25.74
N ARG A 101 13.70 16.74 24.89
CA ARG A 101 12.82 17.34 23.86
C ARG A 101 11.33 17.03 24.05
N THR A 102 10.96 16.15 24.96
CA THR A 102 9.59 15.71 25.17
C THR A 102 9.11 16.02 26.60
N ASN A 103 7.81 16.05 26.81
CA ASN A 103 7.23 16.09 28.15
C ASN A 103 7.32 14.70 28.83
N GLN A 104 7.09 14.66 30.15
CA GLN A 104 7.25 13.44 30.93
C GLN A 104 6.37 12.28 30.40
N ALA A 105 5.11 12.51 30.11
CA ALA A 105 4.20 11.44 29.67
C ALA A 105 4.62 10.83 28.31
N VAL A 106 5.10 11.64 27.38
CA VAL A 106 5.64 11.17 26.10
C VAL A 106 6.94 10.41 26.32
N PHE A 107 7.82 10.92 27.19
CA PHE A 107 9.06 10.23 27.51
C PHE A 107 8.81 8.88 28.17
N ASP A 108 7.87 8.79 29.11
CA ASP A 108 7.52 7.53 29.77
C ASP A 108 7.03 6.48 28.75
N SER A 109 6.28 6.91 27.72
CA SER A 109 5.86 6.04 26.64
C SER A 109 7.04 5.57 25.77
N ILE A 110 8.00 6.45 25.48
CA ILE A 110 9.23 6.09 24.73
C ILE A 110 10.13 5.18 25.58
N TRP A 111 10.22 5.42 26.87
CA TRP A 111 11.01 4.62 27.77
C TRP A 111 10.47 3.20 27.93
N ALA A 112 9.15 3.03 27.87
CA ALA A 112 8.50 1.71 28.01
C ALA A 112 8.79 0.79 26.80
N ASP A 113 9.03 1.33 25.62
CA ASP A 113 9.28 0.61 24.36
C ASP A 113 10.19 1.49 23.48
N PRO A 114 11.50 1.49 23.74
CA PRO A 114 12.44 2.40 23.09
C PRO A 114 12.61 2.18 21.58
N SER A 115 12.53 0.95 21.11
CA SER A 115 12.57 0.61 19.68
C SER A 115 11.24 0.79 18.99
N ASN A 116 10.13 0.86 19.74
CA ASN A 116 8.74 0.85 19.27
C ASN A 116 8.39 -0.43 18.50
N ASP A 117 8.85 -1.57 18.98
CA ASP A 117 8.65 -2.87 18.36
C ASP A 117 7.81 -3.86 19.19
N ASP A 118 7.19 -3.38 20.26
CA ASP A 118 6.16 -4.10 21.01
C ASP A 118 4.90 -4.30 20.15
N TYR A 119 4.88 -5.36 19.37
CA TYR A 119 3.72 -5.73 18.57
C TYR A 119 2.79 -6.63 19.38
N HIS A 120 1.54 -6.67 19.03
CA HIS A 120 0.55 -7.49 19.69
C HIS A 120 -0.38 -8.15 18.68
N TYR A 121 -0.51 -9.48 18.78
CA TYR A 121 -1.41 -10.22 17.92
C TYR A 121 -2.84 -9.68 18.01
N PHE A 122 -3.50 -9.54 16.86
CA PHE A 122 -4.82 -8.88 16.78
C PHE A 122 -5.96 -9.62 17.49
N ARG A 123 -5.82 -10.92 17.73
CA ARG A 123 -6.72 -11.71 18.58
C ARG A 123 -6.10 -11.85 19.94
N GLY A 124 -6.94 -11.98 20.95
CA GLY A 124 -6.50 -12.19 22.31
C GLY A 124 -7.60 -11.83 23.31
N SER A 125 -7.65 -12.57 24.41
CA SER A 125 -8.64 -12.33 25.47
C SER A 125 -8.47 -10.97 26.14
N ASP A 126 -7.27 -10.42 26.15
CA ASP A 126 -6.97 -9.09 26.66
C ASP A 126 -7.60 -8.00 25.80
N TRP A 127 -7.55 -8.12 24.46
CA TRP A 127 -8.25 -7.23 23.53
C TRP A 127 -9.77 -7.34 23.68
N ASP A 128 -10.28 -8.55 23.91
CA ASP A 128 -11.70 -8.77 24.14
C ASP A 128 -12.16 -8.13 25.46
N ALA A 129 -11.38 -8.25 26.51
CA ALA A 129 -11.64 -7.61 27.81
C ALA A 129 -11.65 -6.08 27.70
N LYS A 130 -10.73 -5.51 26.93
CA LYS A 130 -10.66 -4.07 26.64
C LYS A 130 -11.75 -3.62 25.66
N LYS A 131 -12.48 -4.53 25.03
CA LYS A 131 -13.45 -4.25 23.94
C LYS A 131 -12.82 -3.42 22.82
N ALA A 132 -11.55 -3.71 22.50
CA ALA A 132 -10.78 -2.97 21.53
C ALA A 132 -11.42 -3.06 20.14
N SER A 133 -11.45 -1.94 19.43
CA SER A 133 -11.94 -1.88 18.05
C SER A 133 -10.98 -2.62 17.11
N ILE A 134 -11.48 -3.00 15.93
CA ILE A 134 -10.63 -3.69 14.93
C ILE A 134 -9.41 -2.83 14.54
N LEU A 135 -9.57 -1.53 14.41
CA LEU A 135 -8.46 -0.63 14.09
C LEU A 135 -7.43 -0.56 15.21
N GLU A 136 -7.87 -0.64 16.47
CA GLU A 136 -6.97 -0.67 17.61
C GLU A 136 -6.16 -1.96 17.65
N ARG A 137 -6.79 -3.08 17.35
CA ARG A 137 -6.14 -4.41 17.31
C ARG A 137 -5.08 -4.49 16.19
N TYR A 138 -5.30 -3.81 15.07
CA TYR A 138 -4.41 -3.85 13.91
C TYR A 138 -3.30 -2.80 13.92
N LYS A 139 -3.23 -1.94 14.92
CA LYS A 139 -2.18 -0.93 15.01
C LYS A 139 -0.77 -1.51 15.16
N ARG A 140 -0.65 -2.65 15.81
CA ARG A 140 0.62 -3.31 16.12
C ARG A 140 0.54 -4.80 15.80
N ILE A 141 0.13 -5.12 14.58
CA ILE A 141 -0.11 -6.52 14.17
C ILE A 141 1.15 -7.22 13.66
N ASN A 142 2.07 -6.45 13.12
CA ASN A 142 3.25 -6.99 12.47
C ASN A 142 4.32 -7.20 13.51
N ASN A 143 4.86 -8.35 13.48
CA ASN A 143 5.98 -8.82 14.27
C ASN A 143 5.83 -8.83 15.77
N PRO A 144 6.42 -9.82 16.32
CA PRO A 144 6.07 -10.19 17.67
C PRO A 144 7.07 -9.73 18.70
N GLN A 145 6.56 -9.07 19.69
CA GLN A 145 7.10 -9.17 21.04
C GLN A 145 5.94 -9.55 21.95
N GLY A 146 5.84 -10.83 22.35
CA GLY A 146 4.78 -11.34 23.20
C GLY A 146 3.39 -11.39 22.55
N ASN A 147 3.31 -11.37 21.22
CA ASN A 147 2.06 -11.24 20.50
C ASN A 147 1.64 -12.48 19.70
N SER A 148 2.55 -13.39 19.47
CA SER A 148 2.18 -14.66 18.88
C SER A 148 1.70 -15.61 19.96
N PRO A 149 0.59 -16.29 19.74
CA PRO A 149 0.11 -17.27 20.71
C PRO A 149 1.12 -18.40 20.84
N ASP A 150 1.40 -18.79 22.06
CA ASP A 150 2.17 -19.98 22.37
C ASP A 150 1.27 -21.15 22.74
N ASN A 151 1.82 -22.37 22.69
CA ASN A 151 1.09 -23.57 23.13
C ASN A 151 0.79 -23.58 24.63
N ASP A 152 1.37 -22.69 25.39
CA ASP A 152 1.23 -22.64 26.85
C ASP A 152 0.03 -21.80 27.30
N ASN A 153 -0.50 -20.96 26.42
CA ASN A 153 -1.67 -20.12 26.69
C ASN A 153 -2.97 -20.85 26.32
N ASN A 154 -3.29 -21.89 27.07
CA ASN A 154 -4.57 -22.63 26.99
C ASN A 154 -5.82 -21.76 27.25
N ASN A 155 -5.68 -20.48 27.50
CA ASN A 155 -6.76 -19.53 27.73
C ASN A 155 -7.17 -18.76 26.47
N GLU A 156 -6.46 -18.92 25.35
CA GLU A 156 -6.85 -18.31 24.09
C GLU A 156 -8.07 -19.03 23.52
N ARG A 157 -9.12 -18.26 23.33
CA ARG A 157 -10.42 -18.74 22.81
C ARG A 157 -10.37 -19.16 21.34
N TYR A 158 -9.27 -18.89 20.67
CA TYR A 158 -9.08 -19.11 19.24
C TYR A 158 -7.81 -19.91 19.02
N ASP A 159 -7.92 -20.89 18.16
CA ASP A 159 -6.77 -21.62 17.63
C ASP A 159 -5.95 -20.65 16.77
N THR A 160 -4.85 -20.20 17.30
CA THR A 160 -3.98 -19.24 16.65
C THR A 160 -2.78 -20.00 16.11
N SER A 161 -2.63 -20.03 14.81
CA SER A 161 -1.46 -20.62 14.17
C SER A 161 -0.21 -19.78 14.46
N TYR A 162 0.90 -20.44 14.71
CA TYR A 162 2.20 -19.78 14.77
C TYR A 162 2.48 -19.03 13.49
N LYS A 163 3.07 -17.84 13.60
CA LYS A 163 3.81 -17.30 12.48
C LYS A 163 5.09 -18.12 12.31
N THR A 164 5.23 -18.67 11.14
CA THR A 164 6.36 -19.54 10.79
C THR A 164 7.48 -18.79 10.07
N THR A 165 7.20 -17.56 9.62
CA THR A 165 8.16 -16.72 8.88
C THR A 165 8.26 -15.34 9.52
N PRO A 166 9.44 -14.70 9.47
CA PRO A 166 9.60 -13.31 9.90
C PRO A 166 8.75 -12.38 9.05
N ASP A 167 8.21 -11.31 9.69
CA ASP A 167 7.26 -10.41 9.03
C ASP A 167 7.89 -9.24 8.33
N VAL A 168 9.06 -8.79 8.77
CA VAL A 168 9.55 -7.47 8.46
C VAL A 168 10.74 -7.51 7.52
N GLU A 169 11.62 -8.49 7.63
CA GLU A 169 12.78 -8.64 6.73
C GLU A 169 12.59 -9.67 5.61
N ASP A 170 11.41 -10.25 5.48
CA ASP A 170 11.04 -11.13 4.37
C ASP A 170 9.57 -10.92 4.06
N ILE A 171 9.24 -9.71 3.63
CA ILE A 171 7.86 -9.27 3.40
C ILE A 171 7.18 -10.10 2.31
N ASN A 172 7.94 -10.49 1.29
CA ASN A 172 7.46 -11.27 0.15
C ASN A 172 7.53 -12.79 0.36
N GLN A 173 8.10 -13.23 1.48
CA GLN A 173 8.25 -14.65 1.86
C GLN A 173 9.04 -15.49 0.83
N ASP A 174 10.05 -14.92 0.21
CA ASP A 174 10.91 -15.59 -0.76
C ASP A 174 12.19 -16.16 -0.14
N TYR A 175 12.33 -16.05 1.18
CA TYR A 175 13.45 -16.51 1.99
C TYR A 175 14.79 -15.84 1.66
N THR A 176 14.74 -14.71 0.97
CA THR A 176 15.91 -13.88 0.69
C THR A 176 15.78 -12.53 1.33
N LEU A 177 16.88 -11.82 1.52
CA LEU A 177 16.91 -10.44 1.92
C LEU A 177 17.13 -9.57 0.68
N ASN A 178 16.18 -8.72 0.36
CA ASN A 178 16.36 -7.73 -0.69
C ASN A 178 17.01 -6.46 -0.10
N GLU A 179 18.22 -6.16 -0.53
CA GLU A 179 19.00 -5.00 -0.04
C GLU A 179 18.90 -3.78 -0.96
N TYR A 180 18.27 -3.92 -2.11
CA TYR A 180 18.28 -2.87 -3.13
C TYR A 180 17.15 -1.87 -2.94
N GLU A 181 17.52 -0.59 -3.00
CA GLU A 181 16.59 0.54 -3.08
C GLU A 181 16.60 1.08 -4.52
N LYS A 182 15.65 0.66 -5.35
CA LYS A 182 15.49 1.16 -6.72
C LYS A 182 14.02 1.17 -7.11
N TYR A 183 13.45 2.38 -7.21
CA TYR A 183 12.02 2.54 -7.44
C TYR A 183 11.68 3.83 -8.18
N TYR A 184 10.48 3.86 -8.73
CA TYR A 184 9.80 5.07 -9.19
C TYR A 184 8.94 5.62 -8.06
N GLN A 185 9.04 6.90 -7.77
CA GLN A 185 8.30 7.56 -6.71
C GLN A 185 7.25 8.51 -7.29
N TYR A 186 6.04 8.38 -6.79
CA TYR A 186 4.90 9.23 -7.07
C TYR A 186 4.54 10.01 -5.82
N HIS A 187 4.32 11.32 -5.99
CA HIS A 187 3.95 12.24 -4.93
C HIS A 187 2.54 12.76 -5.17
N ILE A 188 1.73 12.71 -4.14
CA ILE A 188 0.35 13.20 -4.13
C ILE A 188 0.19 14.15 -2.95
N SER A 189 -0.13 15.41 -3.21
CA SER A 189 -0.47 16.34 -2.15
C SER A 189 -1.86 16.05 -1.59
N ILE A 190 -1.95 15.84 -0.28
CA ILE A 190 -3.22 15.67 0.45
C ILE A 190 -3.59 16.99 1.15
N ARG A 191 -3.20 18.12 0.57
CA ARG A 191 -3.57 19.43 1.06
C ARG A 191 -4.92 19.86 0.44
N PRO A 192 -5.82 20.47 1.21
CA PRO A 192 -7.17 20.82 0.72
C PRO A 192 -7.18 21.62 -0.58
N GLN A 193 -6.24 22.55 -0.76
CA GLN A 193 -6.12 23.37 -1.97
C GLN A 193 -5.70 22.57 -3.22
N ASP A 194 -5.09 21.41 -3.04
CA ASP A 194 -4.60 20.56 -4.14
C ASP A 194 -5.59 19.45 -4.50
N LEU A 195 -6.66 19.27 -3.70
CA LEU A 195 -7.69 18.27 -3.93
C LEU A 195 -8.73 18.77 -4.95
N VAL A 196 -8.26 19.05 -6.16
CA VAL A 196 -9.05 19.61 -7.27
C VAL A 196 -8.98 18.68 -8.48
N VAL A 197 -10.15 18.39 -9.09
CA VAL A 197 -10.22 17.60 -10.32
C VAL A 197 -9.41 18.26 -11.43
N GLY A 198 -8.61 17.47 -12.16
CA GLY A 198 -7.68 17.93 -13.20
C GLY A 198 -6.29 18.29 -12.70
N ARG A 199 -6.02 18.17 -11.40
CA ARG A 199 -4.70 18.37 -10.79
C ARG A 199 -4.35 17.21 -9.88
N ASN A 200 -3.06 17.06 -9.54
CA ASN A 200 -2.60 16.13 -8.50
C ASN A 200 -3.11 14.69 -8.76
N PHE A 201 -3.18 14.27 -10.02
CA PHE A 201 -3.73 12.99 -10.48
C PHE A 201 -5.23 12.77 -10.20
N ILE A 202 -5.97 13.77 -9.72
CA ILE A 202 -7.39 13.64 -9.43
C ILE A 202 -8.19 13.76 -10.73
N VAL A 203 -8.91 12.69 -11.08
CA VAL A 203 -9.72 12.63 -12.30
C VAL A 203 -11.22 12.73 -12.03
N ASP A 204 -11.65 12.43 -10.80
CA ASP A 204 -13.07 12.52 -10.42
C ASP A 204 -13.20 12.81 -8.92
N LYS A 205 -14.35 13.39 -8.54
CA LYS A 205 -14.71 13.70 -7.16
C LYS A 205 -16.17 13.38 -6.95
N ARG A 206 -16.48 12.59 -5.92
CA ARG A 206 -17.85 12.21 -5.59
C ARG A 206 -18.15 12.43 -4.11
N THR A 207 -19.37 12.84 -3.84
CA THR A 207 -19.88 12.99 -2.47
C THR A 207 -20.90 11.91 -2.17
N ALA A 208 -20.89 11.42 -0.95
CA ALA A 208 -21.86 10.45 -0.44
C ALA A 208 -22.27 10.85 0.97
N SER A 209 -23.53 10.59 1.33
CA SER A 209 -23.99 10.75 2.70
C SER A 209 -23.64 9.50 3.51
N ALA A 210 -22.90 9.68 4.58
CA ALA A 210 -22.52 8.61 5.49
C ALA A 210 -23.31 8.72 6.81
N PRO A 211 -24.07 7.70 7.22
CA PRO A 211 -24.76 7.72 8.49
C PRO A 211 -23.75 7.64 9.64
N LEU A 212 -23.98 8.44 10.67
CA LEU A 212 -23.14 8.47 11.86
C LEU A 212 -23.71 7.53 12.94
N ARG A 213 -22.82 6.83 13.65
CA ARG A 213 -23.21 5.92 14.74
C ARG A 213 -23.98 6.61 15.85
N LYS A 214 -23.76 7.90 16.05
CA LYS A 214 -24.46 8.74 17.06
C LYS A 214 -25.78 9.34 16.57
N GLY A 215 -26.24 8.94 15.38
CA GLY A 215 -27.38 9.54 14.68
C GLY A 215 -26.97 10.71 13.78
N GLY A 216 -27.81 11.01 12.79
CA GLY A 216 -27.49 11.98 11.75
C GLY A 216 -26.66 11.42 10.61
N SER A 217 -26.28 12.27 9.68
CA SER A 217 -25.44 11.92 8.55
C SER A 217 -24.40 13.01 8.28
N GLU A 218 -23.26 12.61 7.74
CA GLU A 218 -22.20 13.51 7.30
C GLU A 218 -21.93 13.31 5.82
N THR A 219 -21.65 14.38 5.10
CA THR A 219 -21.23 14.30 3.70
C THR A 219 -19.76 13.99 3.63
N VAL A 220 -19.41 12.84 3.06
CA VAL A 220 -18.03 12.44 2.80
C VAL A 220 -17.70 12.64 1.33
N THR A 221 -16.49 13.08 1.06
CA THR A 221 -15.99 13.29 -0.29
C THR A 221 -14.95 12.24 -0.61
N TRP A 222 -15.13 11.55 -1.73
CA TRP A 222 -14.18 10.63 -2.32
C TRP A 222 -13.51 11.27 -3.51
N TYR A 223 -12.21 11.07 -3.64
CA TYR A 223 -11.40 11.52 -4.77
C TYR A 223 -10.87 10.30 -5.50
N GLN A 224 -11.04 10.28 -6.82
CA GLN A 224 -10.46 9.27 -7.67
C GLN A 224 -9.14 9.77 -8.22
N PHE A 225 -8.07 9.09 -7.87
CA PHE A 225 -6.75 9.33 -8.42
C PHE A 225 -6.50 8.36 -9.57
N ARG A 226 -5.89 8.87 -10.63
CA ARG A 226 -5.38 8.06 -11.74
C ARG A 226 -3.95 8.50 -11.99
N ILE A 227 -3.02 7.63 -11.65
CA ILE A 227 -1.59 7.90 -11.72
C ILE A 227 -1.02 7.12 -12.90
N PRO A 228 -0.66 7.78 -14.02
CA PRO A 228 0.07 7.12 -15.10
C PRO A 228 1.45 6.69 -14.60
N LEU A 229 1.82 5.43 -14.83
CA LEU A 229 3.10 4.91 -14.30
C LEU A 229 4.33 5.65 -14.86
N GLU A 230 4.22 6.24 -16.04
CA GLU A 230 5.30 7.02 -16.66
C GLU A 230 5.43 8.44 -16.08
N GLU A 231 4.47 8.91 -15.29
CA GLU A 231 4.46 10.26 -14.69
C GLU A 231 5.03 10.27 -13.27
N PHE A 232 6.07 9.48 -13.02
CA PHE A 232 6.79 9.50 -11.75
C PHE A 232 7.55 10.82 -11.58
N GLN A 233 7.60 11.34 -10.35
CA GLN A 233 8.31 12.57 -10.04
C GLN A 233 9.79 12.33 -9.72
N LYS A 234 10.11 11.13 -9.22
CA LYS A 234 11.49 10.79 -8.88
C LYS A 234 11.80 9.35 -9.24
N ARG A 235 13.03 9.12 -9.67
CA ARG A 235 13.60 7.79 -9.87
C ARG A 235 14.78 7.62 -8.92
N VAL A 236 14.75 6.56 -8.13
CA VAL A 236 15.80 6.21 -7.17
C VAL A 236 16.50 4.94 -7.64
N GLY A 237 17.82 4.90 -7.51
CA GLY A 237 18.62 3.78 -7.96
C GLY A 237 18.61 3.57 -9.49
N ASN A 238 19.06 2.40 -9.91
CA ASN A 238 19.23 2.05 -11.32
C ASN A 238 18.01 1.32 -11.91
N ILE A 239 16.79 1.72 -11.52
CA ILE A 239 15.59 1.16 -12.14
C ILE A 239 15.45 1.70 -13.57
N SER A 240 15.29 0.82 -14.56
CA SER A 240 15.24 1.19 -15.98
C SER A 240 13.84 1.10 -16.58
N ASP A 241 13.02 0.20 -16.06
CA ASP A 241 11.69 -0.09 -16.60
C ASP A 241 10.75 -0.64 -15.52
N PHE A 242 9.52 -0.94 -15.91
CA PHE A 242 8.47 -1.46 -15.03
C PHE A 242 8.32 -3.00 -15.10
N THR A 243 9.28 -3.72 -15.64
CA THR A 243 9.17 -5.19 -15.83
C THR A 243 9.40 -5.98 -14.54
N SER A 244 10.15 -5.41 -13.60
CA SER A 244 10.50 -6.06 -12.33
C SER A 244 10.10 -5.21 -11.14
N ILE A 245 8.81 -4.97 -10.97
CA ILE A 245 8.26 -4.33 -9.77
C ILE A 245 7.92 -5.44 -8.78
N ARG A 246 8.64 -5.50 -7.66
CA ARG A 246 8.43 -6.50 -6.59
C ARG A 246 7.67 -5.94 -5.42
N PHE A 247 7.85 -4.63 -5.15
CA PHE A 247 7.29 -3.97 -3.98
C PHE A 247 6.52 -2.71 -4.35
N MET A 248 5.52 -2.43 -3.57
CA MET A 248 4.85 -1.16 -3.50
C MET A 248 4.94 -0.66 -2.06
N ARG A 249 5.60 0.48 -1.85
CA ARG A 249 5.69 1.13 -0.55
C ARG A 249 4.87 2.41 -0.57
N MET A 250 4.08 2.64 0.48
CA MET A 250 3.32 3.87 0.67
C MET A 250 3.69 4.49 2.01
N PHE A 251 3.87 5.81 2.02
CA PHE A 251 4.15 6.54 3.24
C PHE A 251 3.58 7.95 3.22
N LEU A 252 3.46 8.55 4.39
CA LEU A 252 2.89 9.87 4.62
C LEU A 252 3.93 10.76 5.31
N THR A 253 3.99 12.03 4.91
CA THR A 253 4.84 13.05 5.54
C THR A 253 4.10 14.37 5.72
N ASP A 254 4.65 15.25 6.55
CA ASP A 254 4.26 16.65 6.70
C ASP A 254 2.81 16.89 7.16
N PHE A 255 2.25 15.96 7.91
CA PHE A 255 0.96 16.14 8.56
C PHE A 255 1.13 16.75 9.95
N GLU A 256 0.57 17.95 10.16
CA GLU A 256 0.58 18.59 11.48
C GLU A 256 -0.44 17.98 12.46
N LYS A 257 -1.49 17.35 11.93
CA LYS A 257 -2.55 16.73 12.71
C LYS A 257 -2.71 15.27 12.36
N PRO A 258 -3.20 14.45 13.29
CA PRO A 258 -3.54 13.05 12.99
C PRO A 258 -4.51 12.95 11.82
N VAL A 259 -4.19 12.10 10.87
CA VAL A 259 -5.01 11.86 9.68
C VAL A 259 -5.33 10.37 9.53
N VAL A 260 -6.50 10.07 9.00
CA VAL A 260 -6.90 8.73 8.60
C VAL A 260 -7.25 8.75 7.13
N LEU A 261 -6.43 8.12 6.31
CA LEU A 261 -6.74 7.89 4.90
C LEU A 261 -7.53 6.58 4.77
N ARG A 262 -8.55 6.61 3.91
CA ARG A 262 -9.35 5.44 3.59
C ARG A 262 -9.26 5.19 2.09
N PHE A 263 -8.79 4.00 1.74
CA PHE A 263 -8.73 3.54 0.36
C PHE A 263 -10.00 2.72 0.09
N GLY A 264 -10.84 3.18 -0.83
CA GLY A 264 -12.04 2.44 -1.24
C GLY A 264 -11.66 1.30 -2.18
N THR A 265 -10.83 1.63 -3.18
CA THR A 265 -10.20 0.68 -4.11
C THR A 265 -8.76 1.11 -4.35
N PHE A 266 -7.91 0.14 -4.67
CA PHE A 266 -6.54 0.37 -5.08
C PHE A 266 -6.18 -0.67 -6.15
N ASP A 267 -6.24 -0.27 -7.40
CA ASP A 267 -6.15 -1.16 -8.54
C ASP A 267 -5.00 -0.78 -9.48
N LEU A 268 -4.25 -1.78 -9.93
CA LEU A 268 -3.33 -1.65 -11.06
C LEU A 268 -4.08 -1.95 -12.34
N VAL A 269 -4.37 -0.90 -13.10
CA VAL A 269 -5.14 -0.99 -14.33
C VAL A 269 -4.24 -1.22 -15.53
N SER A 270 -4.40 -2.36 -16.20
CA SER A 270 -3.68 -2.65 -17.43
C SER A 270 -4.47 -2.15 -18.64
N GLY A 271 -3.96 -1.13 -19.31
CA GLY A 271 -4.49 -0.66 -20.58
C GLY A 271 -3.83 -1.36 -21.77
N LYS A 272 -4.61 -2.08 -22.59
CA LYS A 272 -4.10 -2.67 -23.85
C LYS A 272 -3.94 -1.62 -24.95
N TRP A 273 -4.61 -0.49 -24.83
CA TRP A 273 -4.57 0.61 -25.77
C TRP A 273 -3.60 1.68 -25.30
N ARG A 274 -2.83 2.21 -26.24
CA ARG A 274 -1.83 3.25 -25.99
C ARG A 274 -2.11 4.47 -26.83
N GLN A 275 -1.84 5.64 -26.28
CA GLN A 275 -1.87 6.88 -27.04
C GLN A 275 -0.67 6.92 -27.98
N TYR A 276 -0.92 7.31 -29.24
CA TYR A 276 0.12 7.57 -30.20
C TYR A 276 0.69 8.98 -29.97
N SER A 277 1.99 9.06 -29.69
CA SER A 277 2.65 10.30 -29.26
C SER A 277 3.10 11.18 -30.41
N GLN A 278 3.22 10.63 -31.62
CA GLN A 278 3.66 11.40 -32.78
C GLN A 278 2.48 12.08 -33.47
N ASN A 279 2.74 13.22 -34.08
CA ASN A 279 1.73 13.87 -34.91
C ASN A 279 1.53 13.09 -36.21
N LEU A 280 0.26 12.78 -36.50
CA LEU A 280 -0.14 12.13 -37.76
C LEU A 280 -0.30 13.13 -38.92
N THR A 281 -0.29 14.40 -38.61
CA THR A 281 -0.45 15.50 -39.61
C THR A 281 0.64 16.55 -39.40
N ASN A 282 0.93 17.32 -40.46
CA ASN A 282 1.88 18.42 -40.41
C ASN A 282 1.27 19.72 -39.85
N ALA A 283 0.33 19.61 -38.91
CA ALA A 283 -0.28 20.79 -38.28
C ALA A 283 0.75 21.62 -37.53
N ALA A 284 0.74 22.92 -37.72
CA ALA A 284 1.70 23.85 -37.15
C ALA A 284 1.52 24.09 -35.63
N SER A 285 0.39 23.70 -35.06
CA SER A 285 0.14 23.76 -33.63
C SER A 285 -0.58 22.51 -33.14
N THR A 286 -0.22 22.05 -31.96
CA THR A 286 -0.82 20.88 -31.31
C THR A 286 -1.40 21.29 -29.96
N SER A 287 -2.51 22.03 -29.99
CA SER A 287 -3.21 22.46 -28.77
C SER A 287 -4.18 21.42 -28.21
N GLY A 288 -4.59 20.46 -29.07
CA GLY A 288 -5.50 19.40 -28.67
C GLY A 288 -4.90 18.44 -27.67
N THR A 289 -5.67 18.10 -26.62
CA THR A 289 -5.33 17.06 -25.64
C THR A 289 -6.19 15.84 -25.84
N MET A 290 -5.64 14.68 -25.56
CA MET A 290 -6.37 13.42 -25.57
C MET A 290 -6.01 12.59 -24.36
N ALA A 291 -7.01 12.09 -23.67
CA ALA A 291 -6.88 11.08 -22.61
C ALA A 291 -7.48 9.77 -23.04
N VAL A 292 -6.79 8.69 -22.74
CA VAL A 292 -7.21 7.33 -23.10
C VAL A 292 -7.40 6.53 -21.81
N SER A 293 -8.52 5.87 -21.69
CA SER A 293 -8.82 5.02 -20.53
C SER A 293 -9.63 3.80 -20.93
N ALA A 294 -9.56 2.77 -20.12
CA ALA A 294 -10.54 1.69 -20.16
C ALA A 294 -11.76 2.09 -19.34
N VAL A 295 -12.92 1.67 -19.77
CA VAL A 295 -14.17 1.74 -19.01
C VAL A 295 -14.79 0.35 -18.94
N SER A 296 -15.35 0.01 -17.79
CA SER A 296 -16.03 -1.26 -17.55
C SER A 296 -17.38 -1.03 -16.88
N ILE A 297 -18.28 -2.00 -17.01
CA ILE A 297 -19.59 -1.87 -16.34
C ILE A 297 -19.44 -1.86 -14.82
N GLU A 298 -18.43 -2.52 -14.28
CA GLU A 298 -18.21 -2.61 -12.83
C GLU A 298 -17.76 -1.29 -12.24
N GLU A 299 -16.91 -0.56 -12.97
CA GLU A 299 -16.34 0.70 -12.46
C GLU A 299 -17.11 1.96 -12.90
N ASN A 300 -17.84 1.86 -14.01
CA ASN A 300 -18.37 3.03 -14.70
C ASN A 300 -19.90 3.03 -14.90
N ASN A 301 -20.63 2.05 -14.34
CA ASN A 301 -22.09 1.95 -14.49
C ASN A 301 -22.86 3.09 -13.80
N ASN A 302 -22.22 3.83 -12.89
CA ASN A 302 -22.81 4.96 -12.18
C ASN A 302 -22.12 6.30 -12.50
N LYS A 303 -21.38 6.37 -13.60
CA LYS A 303 -20.62 7.57 -13.95
C LYS A 303 -21.52 8.68 -14.47
N VAL A 304 -21.28 9.91 -14.01
CA VAL A 304 -22.00 11.11 -14.46
C VAL A 304 -21.12 11.83 -15.49
N PRO A 305 -21.67 12.44 -16.55
CA PRO A 305 -23.08 12.61 -16.88
C PRO A 305 -23.74 11.39 -17.56
N VAL A 306 -22.96 10.46 -18.09
CA VAL A 306 -23.48 9.28 -18.79
C VAL A 306 -22.88 8.00 -18.21
N ASN A 307 -23.75 7.08 -17.84
CA ASN A 307 -23.34 5.75 -17.36
C ASN A 307 -22.76 4.94 -18.51
N TYR A 308 -21.73 4.13 -18.20
CA TYR A 308 -21.34 3.08 -19.11
C TYR A 308 -22.37 1.95 -19.05
N THR A 309 -22.84 1.53 -20.19
CA THR A 309 -23.74 0.38 -20.36
C THR A 309 -23.18 -0.53 -21.44
N LEU A 310 -23.45 -1.83 -21.32
CA LEU A 310 -23.05 -2.78 -22.36
C LEU A 310 -23.73 -2.46 -23.69
N PRO A 311 -23.01 -2.57 -24.81
CA PRO A 311 -23.64 -2.47 -26.13
C PRO A 311 -24.72 -3.54 -26.32
N PRO A 312 -25.80 -3.24 -27.05
CA PRO A 312 -26.85 -4.21 -27.31
C PRO A 312 -26.33 -5.49 -27.98
N GLY A 313 -26.72 -6.63 -27.42
CA GLY A 313 -26.30 -7.94 -27.96
C GLY A 313 -24.93 -8.42 -27.51
N ILE A 314 -24.30 -7.72 -26.56
CA ILE A 314 -23.08 -8.17 -25.89
C ILE A 314 -23.46 -8.71 -24.51
N ASP A 315 -23.29 -10.02 -24.35
CA ASP A 315 -23.48 -10.70 -23.06
C ASP A 315 -22.13 -11.02 -22.42
N ARG A 316 -22.05 -10.85 -21.13
CA ARG A 316 -20.85 -11.22 -20.36
C ARG A 316 -20.83 -12.72 -20.12
N GLY A 317 -19.79 -13.40 -20.61
CA GLY A 317 -19.54 -14.79 -20.29
C GLY A 317 -19.21 -15.00 -18.81
N GLN A 318 -19.37 -16.23 -18.34
CA GLN A 318 -18.86 -16.62 -17.02
C GLN A 318 -17.34 -16.82 -17.09
N ASP A 319 -16.63 -16.45 -16.02
CA ASP A 319 -15.21 -16.70 -15.92
C ASP A 319 -14.95 -18.17 -15.52
N PRO A 320 -14.42 -19.00 -16.43
CA PRO A 320 -14.22 -20.42 -16.16
C PRO A 320 -13.09 -20.67 -15.14
N SER A 321 -12.29 -19.66 -14.82
CA SER A 321 -11.20 -19.77 -13.83
C SER A 321 -11.68 -19.58 -12.39
N GLN A 322 -12.91 -19.12 -12.20
CA GLN A 322 -13.48 -18.85 -10.88
C GLN A 322 -14.49 -19.93 -10.49
N PRO A 323 -14.36 -20.55 -9.29
CA PRO A 323 -15.32 -21.55 -8.82
C PRO A 323 -16.70 -20.95 -8.49
N GLN A 324 -16.80 -19.64 -8.34
CA GLN A 324 -18.06 -18.91 -8.21
C GLN A 324 -18.49 -18.42 -9.60
N LEU A 325 -19.80 -18.29 -9.81
CA LEU A 325 -20.41 -17.81 -11.06
C LEU A 325 -20.13 -16.31 -11.28
N VAL A 326 -18.86 -15.95 -11.39
CA VAL A 326 -18.42 -14.58 -11.65
C VAL A 326 -18.45 -14.32 -13.14
N GLN A 327 -19.08 -13.24 -13.56
CA GLN A 327 -19.07 -12.81 -14.95
C GLN A 327 -17.70 -12.23 -15.32
N GLN A 328 -17.25 -12.52 -16.53
CA GLN A 328 -16.02 -11.93 -17.05
C GLN A 328 -16.13 -10.41 -17.07
N ASN A 329 -15.04 -9.74 -16.73
CA ASN A 329 -14.97 -8.29 -16.81
C ASN A 329 -14.92 -7.89 -18.30
N GLU A 330 -15.85 -7.02 -18.69
CA GLU A 330 -15.89 -6.44 -20.03
C GLU A 330 -15.26 -5.04 -19.96
N GLN A 331 -14.42 -4.73 -20.92
CA GLN A 331 -13.75 -3.43 -20.99
C GLN A 331 -13.92 -2.82 -22.38
N ALA A 332 -14.31 -1.56 -22.41
CA ALA A 332 -14.32 -0.73 -23.60
C ALA A 332 -13.26 0.37 -23.53
N LEU A 333 -12.84 0.84 -24.69
CA LEU A 333 -11.93 1.97 -24.84
C LEU A 333 -12.72 3.27 -24.70
N SER A 334 -12.29 4.14 -23.79
CA SER A 334 -12.76 5.52 -23.69
C SER A 334 -11.68 6.47 -24.19
N MET A 335 -12.05 7.38 -25.09
CA MET A 335 -11.20 8.44 -25.60
C MET A 335 -11.84 9.78 -25.30
N SER A 336 -11.20 10.60 -24.48
CA SER A 336 -11.60 11.98 -24.21
C SER A 336 -10.69 12.92 -24.97
N VAL A 337 -11.25 13.75 -25.82
CA VAL A 337 -10.49 14.67 -26.67
C VAL A 337 -10.98 16.10 -26.39
N SER A 338 -10.06 17.02 -26.15
CA SER A 338 -10.38 18.43 -25.90
C SER A 338 -9.50 19.33 -26.75
N ASN A 339 -10.08 20.44 -27.20
CA ASN A 339 -9.40 21.51 -27.95
C ASN A 339 -8.67 21.02 -29.21
N LEU A 340 -9.21 20.00 -29.90
CA LEU A 340 -8.62 19.53 -31.16
C LEU A 340 -8.88 20.57 -32.25
N GLY A 341 -7.82 21.18 -32.73
CA GLY A 341 -7.86 22.20 -33.79
C GLY A 341 -8.08 21.61 -35.19
N THR A 342 -8.44 22.48 -36.13
CA THR A 342 -8.58 22.07 -37.54
C THR A 342 -7.26 21.54 -38.09
N GLY A 343 -7.25 20.33 -38.63
CA GLY A 343 -6.06 19.67 -39.14
C GLY A 343 -5.21 18.96 -38.11
N GLU A 344 -5.56 19.03 -36.81
CA GLU A 344 -4.94 18.20 -35.77
C GLU A 344 -5.50 16.80 -35.76
N SER A 345 -4.67 15.84 -35.40
CA SER A 345 -5.07 14.45 -35.22
C SER A 345 -4.46 13.85 -33.96
N LYS A 346 -5.22 13.05 -33.28
CA LYS A 346 -4.77 12.21 -32.15
C LYS A 346 -5.12 10.77 -32.43
N ALA A 347 -4.30 9.84 -32.02
CA ALA A 347 -4.52 8.44 -32.30
C ALA A 347 -4.23 7.56 -31.06
N VAL A 348 -4.90 6.43 -31.05
CA VAL A 348 -4.62 5.34 -30.12
C VAL A 348 -4.27 4.08 -30.92
N TYR A 349 -3.45 3.23 -30.34
CA TYR A 349 -3.09 1.97 -30.97
C TYR A 349 -3.07 0.84 -29.96
N LYS A 350 -3.25 -0.36 -30.47
CA LYS A 350 -3.12 -1.62 -29.72
C LYS A 350 -2.39 -2.60 -30.62
N ASN A 351 -1.33 -3.19 -30.09
CA ASN A 351 -0.65 -4.28 -30.79
C ASN A 351 -1.52 -5.55 -30.71
N THR A 352 -1.75 -6.17 -31.84
CA THR A 352 -2.49 -7.44 -31.93
C THR A 352 -1.69 -8.42 -32.80
N THR A 353 -1.78 -9.70 -32.47
CA THR A 353 -1.18 -10.80 -33.21
C THR A 353 -2.27 -11.66 -33.89
N LEU A 354 -3.31 -11.02 -34.39
CA LEU A 354 -4.45 -11.70 -35.00
C LEU A 354 -4.19 -11.98 -36.49
N ASP A 355 -4.46 -13.21 -36.91
CA ASP A 355 -4.57 -13.53 -38.34
C ASP A 355 -5.94 -13.12 -38.86
N LEU A 356 -5.98 -12.02 -39.60
CA LEU A 356 -7.23 -11.44 -40.13
C LEU A 356 -7.61 -11.95 -41.52
N ARG A 357 -6.85 -12.87 -42.13
CA ARG A 357 -7.11 -13.35 -43.51
C ARG A 357 -8.47 -14.02 -43.70
N GLN A 358 -9.05 -14.55 -42.65
CA GLN A 358 -10.36 -15.22 -42.68
C GLN A 358 -11.55 -14.29 -42.39
N TYR A 359 -11.29 -13.06 -41.96
CA TYR A 359 -12.31 -12.09 -41.58
C TYR A 359 -12.62 -11.12 -42.71
N LYS A 360 -13.89 -10.94 -43.02
CA LYS A 360 -14.36 -10.04 -44.08
C LYS A 360 -14.81 -8.68 -43.59
N ARG A 361 -15.08 -8.52 -42.30
CA ARG A 361 -15.67 -7.31 -41.73
C ARG A 361 -15.06 -7.04 -40.37
N LEU A 362 -14.86 -5.75 -40.06
CA LEU A 362 -14.63 -5.23 -38.72
C LEU A 362 -15.93 -4.57 -38.26
N GLN A 363 -16.42 -4.97 -37.08
CA GLN A 363 -17.58 -4.35 -36.42
C GLN A 363 -17.17 -3.80 -35.09
N MET A 364 -17.67 -2.60 -34.74
CA MET A 364 -17.49 -1.99 -33.45
C MET A 364 -18.74 -1.21 -33.05
N PHE A 365 -18.99 -1.09 -31.77
CA PHE A 365 -19.96 -0.16 -31.22
C PHE A 365 -19.21 1.11 -30.77
N VAL A 366 -19.76 2.27 -31.09
CA VAL A 366 -19.21 3.57 -30.73
C VAL A 366 -20.31 4.39 -30.08
N HIS A 367 -20.02 4.96 -28.92
CA HIS A 367 -20.88 5.90 -28.25
C HIS A 367 -20.13 7.24 -28.10
N ALA A 368 -20.70 8.33 -28.57
CA ALA A 368 -20.10 9.64 -28.49
C ALA A 368 -20.94 10.58 -27.59
N ASN A 369 -20.30 11.22 -26.67
CA ASN A 369 -20.87 12.27 -25.81
C ASN A 369 -20.07 13.57 -25.98
N ALA A 370 -20.77 14.69 -26.03
CA ALA A 370 -20.17 16.00 -25.88
C ALA A 370 -20.33 16.45 -24.41
N PHE A 371 -19.27 17.04 -23.86
CA PHE A 371 -19.23 17.53 -22.49
C PHE A 371 -19.04 19.06 -22.48
#